data_49dbb9407e846d5b7c8ebc041d4dd4be
#
_entry.id   49dbb9407e846d5b7c8ebc041d4dd4be
#
_cell.length_a   1.000
_cell.length_b   1.000
_cell.length_c   1.000
_cell.angle_alpha   90.00
_cell.angle_beta   90.00
_cell.angle_gamma   90.00
#
_symmetry.space_group_name_H-M   'P 1'
#
loop_
_entity.id
_entity.type
_entity.pdbx_description
1 polymer ?
#
loop_
_entity_poly.entity_id
_entity_poly.type
_entity_poly.pdbx_seq_one_letter_code
_entity_poly.pdbx_strand_id
1 'polypeptide(L)'
;DDARRQTVRLANPLAEDAPWLRTSVLDSLVETARRNVSRGLGDVAVYELGTVTRPAGTVPTAIPGVDRRPADEEIAALNAGIPDQPTHLGAVLVGDRVRPGVLAQARAWDWADAIEVVRTVARALGVAVEVMAPEQPCNPWHPGRTAEVRLPSTRKGRGLLPGPVVGYAGELHPRIARALGLPERACAVEIDLETLLEAAEAAGVLQVRAVSTFPAGKEDIALVVDESVTAAAVEAVIREAAGELAEDVRLFDVFRGPQLGEGRKSLAFSLRLRAKDRTLTADELAGVRKRVVKRAAKALGAELRA
;
A
#
# COMPACT_ATOMS: atom_id res chain seq x y z
N ASP A 1 -16.76 8.80 14.01
CA ASP A 1 -17.59 7.58 13.81
C ASP A 1 -16.91 6.67 12.78
N ASP A 2 -16.41 5.51 13.24
CA ASP A 2 -15.74 4.50 12.41
C ASP A 2 -16.82 3.52 11.90
N ALA A 3 -17.01 3.45 10.58
CA ALA A 3 -18.00 2.58 9.95
C ALA A 3 -17.79 1.09 10.30
N ARG A 4 -16.56 0.68 10.61
CA ARG A 4 -16.24 -0.70 11.03
C ARG A 4 -16.88 -1.10 12.37
N ARG A 5 -17.42 -0.16 13.12
CA ARG A 5 -18.18 -0.44 14.35
C ARG A 5 -19.63 -0.86 14.09
N GLN A 6 -20.10 -0.66 12.87
CA GLN A 6 -21.40 -1.16 12.45
C GLN A 6 -21.24 -2.62 12.05
N THR A 7 -21.74 -3.52 12.86
CA THR A 7 -21.56 -4.97 12.69
C THR A 7 -22.89 -5.68 12.54
N VAL A 8 -22.91 -6.80 11.84
CA VAL A 8 -24.07 -7.69 11.75
C VAL A 8 -23.99 -8.74 12.84
N ARG A 9 -25.02 -8.83 13.66
CA ARG A 9 -25.12 -9.84 14.71
C ARG A 9 -25.79 -11.09 14.21
N LEU A 10 -25.19 -12.25 14.50
CA LEU A 10 -25.78 -13.55 14.23
C LEU A 10 -26.96 -13.80 15.18
N ALA A 11 -28.05 -14.35 14.65
CA ALA A 11 -29.22 -14.70 15.47
C ALA A 11 -28.95 -15.91 16.40
N ASN A 12 -28.08 -16.82 15.95
CA ASN A 12 -27.72 -18.06 16.66
C ASN A 12 -26.19 -18.28 16.61
N PRO A 13 -25.39 -17.44 17.31
CA PRO A 13 -23.96 -17.59 17.31
C PRO A 13 -23.52 -18.91 17.97
N LEU A 14 -22.44 -19.52 17.46
CA LEU A 14 -21.85 -20.72 18.06
C LEU A 14 -21.19 -20.43 19.41
N ALA A 15 -20.69 -19.20 19.60
CA ALA A 15 -20.09 -18.73 20.83
C ALA A 15 -20.70 -17.38 21.20
N GLU A 16 -21.14 -17.22 22.45
CA GLU A 16 -21.81 -16.01 22.93
C GLU A 16 -20.89 -14.79 22.98
N ASP A 17 -19.59 -14.99 23.12
CA ASP A 17 -18.56 -13.96 23.15
C ASP A 17 -18.13 -13.49 21.74
N ALA A 18 -18.55 -14.21 20.68
CA ALA A 18 -18.25 -13.86 19.29
C ALA A 18 -19.51 -13.87 18.39
N PRO A 19 -20.55 -13.07 18.72
CA PRO A 19 -21.83 -13.13 17.98
C PRO A 19 -21.86 -12.26 16.71
N TRP A 20 -20.75 -11.57 16.37
CA TRP A 20 -20.71 -10.57 15.31
C TRP A 20 -19.94 -11.06 14.10
N LEU A 21 -20.44 -10.76 12.90
CA LEU A 21 -19.66 -10.91 11.68
C LEU A 21 -18.56 -9.84 11.66
N ARG A 22 -17.35 -10.25 11.33
CA ARG A 22 -16.18 -9.37 11.35
C ARG A 22 -16.25 -8.30 10.26
N THR A 23 -15.78 -7.11 10.57
CA THR A 23 -15.63 -5.98 9.64
C THR A 23 -14.17 -5.75 9.24
N SER A 24 -13.25 -6.54 9.80
CA SER A 24 -11.81 -6.51 9.54
C SER A 24 -11.24 -7.93 9.67
N VAL A 25 -10.33 -8.31 8.79
CA VAL A 25 -9.58 -9.57 8.91
C VAL A 25 -8.47 -9.48 9.95
N LEU A 26 -8.15 -8.27 10.41
CA LEU A 26 -7.14 -8.09 11.46
C LEU A 26 -7.59 -8.69 12.79
N ASP A 27 -8.89 -8.79 13.07
CA ASP A 27 -9.39 -9.35 14.33
C ASP A 27 -8.90 -10.80 14.54
N SER A 28 -9.07 -11.67 13.54
CA SER A 28 -8.62 -13.07 13.58
C SER A 28 -7.10 -13.20 13.51
N LEU A 29 -6.45 -12.34 12.73
CA LEU A 29 -5.00 -12.35 12.57
C LEU A 29 -4.27 -11.92 13.85
N VAL A 30 -4.77 -10.88 14.51
CA VAL A 30 -4.23 -10.40 15.79
C VAL A 30 -4.37 -11.47 16.86
N GLU A 31 -5.54 -12.12 16.95
CA GLU A 31 -5.75 -13.23 17.89
C GLU A 31 -4.79 -14.39 17.61
N THR A 32 -4.57 -14.71 16.34
CA THR A 32 -3.61 -15.75 15.91
C THR A 32 -2.17 -15.37 16.28
N ALA A 33 -1.77 -14.13 15.99
CA ALA A 33 -0.44 -13.63 16.33
C ALA A 33 -0.23 -13.63 17.86
N ARG A 34 -1.20 -13.11 18.64
CA ARG A 34 -1.18 -13.09 20.09
C ARG A 34 -1.01 -14.50 20.68
N ARG A 35 -1.77 -15.47 20.16
CA ARG A 35 -1.70 -16.86 20.60
C ARG A 35 -0.34 -17.49 20.34
N ASN A 36 0.29 -17.20 19.22
CA ASN A 36 1.64 -17.66 18.89
C ASN A 36 2.69 -17.01 19.78
N VAL A 37 2.64 -15.69 19.96
CA VAL A 37 3.53 -14.93 20.84
C VAL A 37 3.44 -15.46 22.28
N SER A 38 2.23 -15.67 22.80
CA SER A 38 2.04 -16.20 24.17
C SER A 38 2.54 -17.64 24.36
N ARG A 39 2.75 -18.39 23.27
CA ARG A 39 3.38 -19.71 23.25
C ARG A 39 4.91 -19.69 23.10
N GLY A 40 5.50 -18.49 23.11
CA GLY A 40 6.95 -18.30 23.04
C GLY A 40 7.51 -18.14 21.62
N LEU A 41 6.65 -18.01 20.59
CA LEU A 41 7.10 -17.69 19.24
C LEU A 41 7.30 -16.17 19.14
N GLY A 42 8.55 -15.71 19.22
CA GLY A 42 8.88 -14.28 19.17
C GLY A 42 8.70 -13.66 17.79
N ASP A 43 8.91 -14.45 16.71
CA ASP A 43 8.85 -14.01 15.32
C ASP A 43 7.65 -14.63 14.65
N VAL A 44 6.63 -13.83 14.34
CA VAL A 44 5.39 -14.28 13.71
C VAL A 44 5.09 -13.40 12.49
N ALA A 45 4.90 -14.05 11.35
CA ALA A 45 4.39 -13.43 10.14
C ALA A 45 3.24 -14.29 9.62
N VAL A 46 2.03 -13.78 9.72
CA VAL A 46 0.79 -14.47 9.33
C VAL A 46 -0.03 -13.59 8.40
N TYR A 47 -0.72 -14.22 7.47
CA TYR A 47 -1.66 -13.55 6.59
C TYR A 47 -2.94 -14.36 6.41
N GLU A 48 -3.98 -13.70 5.99
CA GLU A 48 -5.28 -14.30 5.71
C GLU A 48 -5.91 -13.62 4.49
N LEU A 49 -6.58 -14.43 3.68
CA LEU A 49 -7.55 -14.00 2.69
C LEU A 49 -8.92 -14.38 3.23
N GLY A 50 -9.78 -13.40 3.44
CA GLY A 50 -11.07 -13.68 4.04
C GLY A 50 -12.08 -12.57 3.79
N THR A 51 -13.36 -12.92 3.90
CA THR A 51 -14.45 -11.96 3.76
C THR A 51 -14.61 -11.13 5.03
N VAL A 52 -14.92 -9.84 4.83
CA VAL A 52 -15.42 -8.95 5.88
C VAL A 52 -16.88 -8.62 5.57
N THR A 53 -17.64 -8.18 6.55
CA THR A 53 -19.06 -7.89 6.38
C THR A 53 -19.32 -6.43 6.58
N ARG A 54 -19.90 -5.77 5.58
CA ARG A 54 -20.37 -4.39 5.64
C ARG A 54 -21.89 -4.42 5.74
N PRO A 55 -22.53 -3.89 6.81
CA PRO A 55 -23.97 -3.94 6.95
C PRO A 55 -24.69 -3.29 5.78
N ALA A 56 -25.76 -3.89 5.29
CA ALA A 56 -26.65 -3.24 4.33
C ALA A 56 -27.39 -2.06 5.00
N GLY A 57 -27.67 -1.01 4.22
CA GLY A 57 -28.33 0.19 4.72
C GLY A 57 -29.79 -0.04 5.15
N THR A 58 -30.48 -1.01 4.56
CA THR A 58 -31.87 -1.33 4.82
C THR A 58 -32.07 -2.84 4.83
N VAL A 59 -32.55 -3.37 5.96
CA VAL A 59 -32.93 -4.78 6.08
C VAL A 59 -34.42 -4.91 5.81
N PRO A 60 -34.88 -5.77 4.88
CA PRO A 60 -36.30 -6.02 4.66
C PRO A 60 -36.94 -6.59 5.93
N THR A 61 -38.06 -6.03 6.34
CA THR A 61 -38.80 -6.46 7.53
C THR A 61 -39.79 -7.58 7.24
N ALA A 62 -40.12 -7.80 5.98
CA ALA A 62 -41.08 -8.84 5.56
C ALA A 62 -40.35 -9.97 4.82
N ILE A 63 -40.54 -11.20 5.30
CA ILE A 63 -40.12 -12.41 4.61
C ILE A 63 -41.32 -12.88 3.77
N PRO A 64 -41.16 -13.04 2.44
CA PRO A 64 -42.26 -13.57 1.58
C PRO A 64 -42.75 -14.93 2.05
N GLY A 65 -44.06 -15.16 1.94
CA GLY A 65 -44.63 -16.45 2.23
C GLY A 65 -44.19 -17.51 1.22
N VAL A 66 -44.45 -18.79 1.53
CA VAL A 66 -44.11 -19.94 0.68
C VAL A 66 -45.27 -20.37 -0.23
N ASP A 67 -46.40 -19.68 -0.15
CA ASP A 67 -47.63 -19.97 -0.88
C ASP A 67 -47.63 -19.49 -2.33
N ARG A 68 -46.73 -18.60 -2.68
CA ARG A 68 -46.52 -18.08 -4.04
C ARG A 68 -45.06 -17.79 -4.33
N ARG A 69 -44.71 -17.69 -5.62
CA ARG A 69 -43.42 -17.10 -6.00
C ARG A 69 -43.41 -15.62 -5.62
N PRO A 70 -42.36 -15.13 -4.91
CA PRO A 70 -42.23 -13.71 -4.66
C PRO A 70 -42.16 -12.88 -5.95
N ALA A 71 -42.69 -11.68 -5.93
CA ALA A 71 -42.54 -10.73 -7.03
C ALA A 71 -41.08 -10.29 -7.19
N ASP A 72 -40.72 -9.86 -8.39
CA ASP A 72 -39.31 -9.45 -8.66
C ASP A 72 -38.88 -8.27 -7.79
N GLU A 73 -39.78 -7.37 -7.41
CA GLU A 73 -39.52 -6.26 -6.48
C GLU A 73 -39.27 -6.77 -5.05
N GLU A 74 -39.98 -7.84 -4.63
CA GLU A 74 -39.76 -8.45 -3.31
C GLU A 74 -38.37 -9.14 -3.27
N ILE A 75 -38.00 -9.82 -4.37
CA ILE A 75 -36.68 -10.45 -4.52
C ILE A 75 -35.57 -9.36 -4.51
N ALA A 76 -35.79 -8.28 -5.24
CA ALA A 76 -34.84 -7.16 -5.28
C ALA A 76 -34.65 -6.52 -3.89
N ALA A 77 -35.75 -6.34 -3.14
CA ALA A 77 -35.70 -5.82 -1.78
C ALA A 77 -34.96 -6.77 -0.81
N LEU A 78 -35.17 -8.09 -0.94
CA LEU A 78 -34.44 -9.09 -0.17
C LEU A 78 -32.94 -9.06 -0.48
N ASN A 79 -32.59 -9.01 -1.76
CA ASN A 79 -31.18 -8.95 -2.19
C ASN A 79 -30.50 -7.67 -1.73
N ALA A 80 -31.20 -6.53 -1.73
CA ALA A 80 -30.68 -5.26 -1.22
C ALA A 80 -30.42 -5.28 0.31
N GLY A 81 -31.04 -6.21 1.03
CA GLY A 81 -30.82 -6.43 2.46
C GLY A 81 -29.64 -7.34 2.78
N ILE A 82 -29.04 -7.98 1.78
CA ILE A 82 -27.84 -8.82 1.99
C ILE A 82 -26.65 -7.92 2.24
N PRO A 83 -25.90 -8.12 3.35
CA PRO A 83 -24.69 -7.36 3.61
C PRO A 83 -23.65 -7.55 2.50
N ASP A 84 -22.94 -6.48 2.15
CA ASP A 84 -21.77 -6.58 1.28
C ASP A 84 -20.65 -7.35 2.00
N GLN A 85 -20.01 -8.30 1.30
CA GLN A 85 -18.99 -9.18 1.87
C GLN A 85 -17.72 -9.23 1.01
N PRO A 86 -17.01 -8.10 0.88
CA PRO A 86 -15.80 -8.06 0.09
C PRO A 86 -14.69 -8.94 0.70
N THR A 87 -13.85 -9.47 -0.17
CA THR A 87 -12.65 -10.21 0.23
C THR A 87 -11.53 -9.25 0.54
N HIS A 88 -11.02 -9.34 1.77
CA HIS A 88 -9.84 -8.62 2.20
C HIS A 88 -8.62 -9.54 2.29
N LEU A 89 -7.44 -8.96 2.08
CA LEU A 89 -6.17 -9.54 2.48
C LEU A 89 -5.66 -8.80 3.70
N GLY A 90 -5.36 -9.54 4.76
CA GLY A 90 -4.69 -9.01 5.93
C GLY A 90 -3.38 -9.71 6.22
N ALA A 91 -2.48 -9.02 6.92
CA ALA A 91 -1.27 -9.61 7.48
C ALA A 91 -0.93 -8.97 8.83
N VAL A 92 -0.31 -9.75 9.72
CA VAL A 92 0.29 -9.28 10.98
C VAL A 92 1.71 -9.80 11.08
N LEU A 93 2.65 -8.88 11.35
CA LEU A 93 4.08 -9.13 11.36
C LEU A 93 4.63 -8.64 12.70
N VAL A 94 5.28 -9.53 13.48
CA VAL A 94 5.87 -9.19 14.77
C VAL A 94 7.22 -9.89 14.92
N GLY A 95 8.12 -9.34 15.74
CA GLY A 95 9.44 -9.87 15.98
C GLY A 95 10.44 -9.57 14.87
N ASP A 96 11.36 -10.49 14.62
CA ASP A 96 12.43 -10.32 13.65
C ASP A 96 12.04 -10.83 12.26
N ARG A 97 12.20 -9.98 11.24
CA ARG A 97 12.18 -10.40 9.84
C ARG A 97 13.44 -11.17 9.46
N VAL A 98 14.58 -10.70 9.97
CA VAL A 98 15.87 -11.35 9.79
C VAL A 98 16.35 -11.74 11.16
N ARG A 99 16.48 -13.05 11.41
CA ARG A 99 17.03 -13.57 12.66
C ARG A 99 18.53 -13.35 12.70
N PRO A 100 19.10 -13.10 13.89
CA PRO A 100 20.54 -12.98 14.03
C PRO A 100 21.25 -14.26 13.61
N GLY A 101 22.33 -14.13 12.88
CA GLY A 101 23.12 -15.26 12.37
C GLY A 101 24.56 -14.86 12.10
N VAL A 102 25.37 -15.81 11.63
CA VAL A 102 26.79 -15.59 11.35
C VAL A 102 27.01 -14.50 10.28
N LEU A 103 26.08 -14.40 9.33
CA LEU A 103 26.19 -13.48 8.17
C LEU A 103 25.19 -12.31 8.22
N ALA A 104 24.32 -12.26 9.22
CA ALA A 104 23.27 -11.25 9.28
C ALA A 104 23.05 -10.76 10.72
N GLN A 105 22.90 -9.45 10.86
CA GLN A 105 22.39 -8.86 12.08
C GLN A 105 20.87 -9.01 12.15
N ALA A 106 20.31 -9.09 13.36
CA ALA A 106 18.89 -9.09 13.59
C ALA A 106 18.25 -7.82 13.01
N ARG A 107 17.12 -7.95 12.32
CA ARG A 107 16.31 -6.84 11.85
C ARG A 107 14.84 -7.13 12.10
N ALA A 108 14.24 -6.35 12.95
CA ALA A 108 12.81 -6.44 13.22
C ALA A 108 11.98 -6.03 11.99
N TRP A 109 10.72 -6.51 11.96
CA TRP A 109 9.72 -6.01 11.04
C TRP A 109 9.45 -4.52 11.30
N ASP A 110 9.22 -3.76 10.23
CA ASP A 110 8.88 -2.35 10.31
C ASP A 110 7.75 -1.97 9.32
N TRP A 111 7.32 -0.72 9.38
CA TRP A 111 6.26 -0.19 8.51
C TRP A 111 6.58 -0.30 7.02
N ALA A 112 7.86 -0.23 6.63
CA ALA A 112 8.25 -0.34 5.22
C ALA A 112 8.05 -1.77 4.71
N ASP A 113 8.28 -2.78 5.57
CA ASP A 113 8.00 -4.17 5.24
C ASP A 113 6.50 -4.41 5.04
N ALA A 114 5.65 -3.81 5.88
CA ALA A 114 4.20 -3.89 5.71
C ALA A 114 3.75 -3.30 4.37
N ILE A 115 4.32 -2.15 3.97
CA ILE A 115 4.06 -1.55 2.65
C ILE A 115 4.54 -2.48 1.53
N GLU A 116 5.68 -3.15 1.69
CA GLU A 116 6.21 -4.06 0.68
C GLU A 116 5.35 -5.32 0.50
N VAL A 117 4.64 -5.77 1.53
CA VAL A 117 3.60 -6.82 1.39
C VAL A 117 2.53 -6.35 0.39
N VAL A 118 2.00 -5.15 0.55
CA VAL A 118 1.00 -4.59 -0.37
C VAL A 118 1.54 -4.48 -1.80
N ARG A 119 2.76 -3.94 -1.94
CA ARG A 119 3.41 -3.83 -3.26
C ARG A 119 3.63 -5.18 -3.92
N THR A 120 3.92 -6.21 -3.13
CA THR A 120 4.09 -7.58 -3.64
C THR A 120 2.79 -8.13 -4.19
N VAL A 121 1.67 -7.92 -3.49
CA VAL A 121 0.34 -8.31 -3.97
C VAL A 121 -0.03 -7.53 -5.24
N ALA A 122 0.13 -6.22 -5.23
CA ALA A 122 -0.18 -5.36 -6.37
C ALA A 122 0.65 -5.74 -7.62
N ARG A 123 1.96 -6.03 -7.45
CA ARG A 123 2.81 -6.52 -8.55
C ARG A 123 2.35 -7.87 -9.09
N ALA A 124 1.95 -8.78 -8.21
CA ALA A 124 1.45 -10.10 -8.64
C ALA A 124 0.17 -10.00 -9.48
N LEU A 125 -0.67 -9.00 -9.18
CA LEU A 125 -1.87 -8.69 -9.93
C LEU A 125 -1.63 -7.78 -11.16
N GLY A 126 -0.42 -7.27 -11.35
CA GLY A 126 -0.11 -6.30 -12.40
C GLY A 126 -0.74 -4.93 -12.22
N VAL A 127 -1.14 -4.58 -11.00
CA VAL A 127 -1.80 -3.32 -10.64
C VAL A 127 -0.79 -2.35 -10.01
N ALA A 128 -0.83 -1.10 -10.45
CA ALA A 128 -0.10 -0.03 -9.78
C ALA A 128 -0.87 0.44 -8.53
N VAL A 129 -0.14 0.80 -7.48
CA VAL A 129 -0.72 1.42 -6.29
C VAL A 129 0.09 2.66 -5.90
N GLU A 130 -0.61 3.67 -5.39
CA GLU A 130 -0.02 4.85 -4.76
C GLU A 130 -0.02 4.66 -3.25
N VAL A 131 1.10 5.01 -2.62
CA VAL A 131 1.31 4.87 -1.18
C VAL A 131 1.61 6.25 -0.61
N MET A 132 0.79 6.70 0.31
CA MET A 132 0.90 8.04 0.90
C MET A 132 0.63 8.03 2.40
N ALA A 133 1.03 9.11 3.08
CA ALA A 133 0.63 9.30 4.47
C ALA A 133 -0.89 9.55 4.53
N PRO A 134 -1.63 8.95 5.47
CA PRO A 134 -3.04 9.26 5.67
C PRO A 134 -3.23 10.74 6.02
N GLU A 135 -4.24 11.38 5.46
CA GLU A 135 -4.56 12.78 5.78
C GLU A 135 -4.95 12.97 7.24
N GLN A 136 -5.57 11.96 7.82
CA GLN A 136 -5.98 11.94 9.22
C GLN A 136 -5.57 10.63 9.89
N PRO A 137 -5.18 10.66 11.18
CA PRO A 137 -4.91 9.44 11.92
C PRO A 137 -6.13 8.51 11.90
N CYS A 138 -5.95 7.25 11.56
CA CYS A 138 -7.00 6.25 11.60
C CYS A 138 -6.59 5.08 12.51
N ASN A 139 -7.53 4.63 13.36
CA ASN A 139 -7.32 3.45 14.18
C ASN A 139 -7.38 2.17 13.31
N PRO A 140 -6.60 1.14 13.62
CA PRO A 140 -5.69 0.95 14.77
C PRO A 140 -4.24 1.40 14.53
N TRP A 141 -3.97 2.24 13.57
CA TRP A 141 -2.67 2.53 13.01
C TRP A 141 -1.85 3.58 13.79
N HIS A 142 -0.53 3.49 13.68
CA HIS A 142 0.39 4.49 14.22
C HIS A 142 0.36 5.78 13.37
N PRO A 143 0.16 6.97 13.96
CA PRO A 143 -0.07 8.21 13.20
C PRO A 143 1.08 8.65 12.28
N GLY A 144 2.32 8.22 12.57
CA GLY A 144 3.49 8.61 11.77
C GLY A 144 4.19 7.46 11.06
N ARG A 145 3.68 6.20 11.18
CA ARG A 145 4.30 5.01 10.57
C ARG A 145 3.24 4.12 9.92
N THR A 146 2.32 4.77 9.24
CA THR A 146 1.24 4.13 8.48
C THR A 146 1.17 4.75 7.10
N ALA A 147 0.88 3.92 6.14
CA ALA A 147 0.56 4.31 4.79
C ALA A 147 -0.89 3.99 4.45
N GLU A 148 -1.54 4.93 3.80
CA GLU A 148 -2.76 4.72 3.06
C GLU A 148 -2.40 4.27 1.65
N VAL A 149 -3.06 3.24 1.18
CA VAL A 149 -2.86 2.65 -0.15
C VAL A 149 -4.05 2.97 -1.01
N ARG A 150 -3.80 3.51 -2.20
CA ARG A 150 -4.82 3.89 -3.19
C ARG A 150 -4.52 3.30 -4.56
N LEU A 151 -5.54 3.12 -5.37
CA LEU A 151 -5.33 3.01 -6.81
C LEU A 151 -4.77 4.32 -7.37
N PRO A 152 -4.10 4.29 -8.53
CA PRO A 152 -3.53 5.50 -9.12
C PRO A 152 -4.57 6.58 -9.36
N SER A 153 -4.13 7.80 -9.12
CA SER A 153 -4.92 9.00 -9.42
C SER A 153 -5.23 9.12 -10.90
N THR A 154 -6.45 9.49 -11.23
CA THR A 154 -6.88 9.65 -12.62
C THR A 154 -7.00 11.14 -12.98
N ARG A 155 -6.64 11.48 -14.23
CA ARG A 155 -6.76 12.86 -14.72
C ARG A 155 -8.19 13.13 -15.17
N LYS A 156 -8.85 14.14 -14.55
CA LYS A 156 -10.18 14.60 -14.96
C LYS A 156 -10.13 16.11 -15.25
N GLY A 157 -10.15 16.46 -16.53
CA GLY A 157 -9.99 17.84 -16.97
C GLY A 157 -8.62 18.43 -16.60
N ARG A 158 -8.59 19.53 -15.84
CA ARG A 158 -7.37 20.19 -15.35
C ARG A 158 -6.91 19.68 -13.96
N GLY A 159 -7.67 18.80 -13.32
CA GLY A 159 -7.40 18.26 -11.98
C GLY A 159 -6.97 16.80 -11.99
N LEU A 160 -6.37 16.39 -10.88
CA LEU A 160 -6.08 15.01 -10.54
C LEU A 160 -7.12 14.56 -9.51
N LEU A 161 -7.84 13.47 -9.80
CA LEU A 161 -8.73 12.85 -8.83
C LEU A 161 -7.96 11.68 -8.18
N PRO A 162 -7.80 11.67 -6.86
CA PRO A 162 -7.20 10.53 -6.18
C PRO A 162 -8.04 9.27 -6.44
N GLY A 163 -7.35 8.15 -6.66
CA GLY A 163 -8.00 6.86 -6.78
C GLY A 163 -8.63 6.42 -5.45
N PRO A 164 -9.51 5.41 -5.46
CA PRO A 164 -10.13 4.89 -4.27
C PRO A 164 -9.09 4.34 -3.29
N VAL A 165 -9.38 4.45 -2.00
CA VAL A 165 -8.56 3.83 -0.95
C VAL A 165 -8.76 2.32 -1.03
N VAL A 166 -7.66 1.60 -1.15
CA VAL A 166 -7.61 0.13 -1.15
C VAL A 166 -7.42 -0.40 0.27
N GLY A 167 -6.72 0.33 1.12
CA GLY A 167 -6.50 -0.06 2.51
C GLY A 167 -5.31 0.63 3.16
N TYR A 168 -4.76 -0.01 4.19
CA TYR A 168 -3.71 0.56 5.02
C TYR A 168 -2.63 -0.49 5.31
N ALA A 169 -1.39 0.00 5.49
CA ALA A 169 -0.24 -0.80 5.89
C ALA A 169 0.70 0.00 6.78
N GLY A 170 1.25 -0.60 7.81
CA GLY A 170 2.18 0.07 8.70
C GLY A 170 2.28 -0.55 10.08
N GLU A 171 2.74 0.24 11.06
CA GLU A 171 2.76 -0.19 12.45
C GLU A 171 1.39 0.06 13.11
N LEU A 172 1.01 -0.84 14.01
CA LEU A 172 -0.13 -0.60 14.90
C LEU A 172 0.24 0.46 15.94
N HIS A 173 -0.76 1.21 16.39
CA HIS A 173 -0.55 2.18 17.47
C HIS A 173 -0.05 1.45 18.74
N PRO A 174 1.03 1.89 19.43
CA PRO A 174 1.63 1.15 20.53
C PRO A 174 0.65 0.84 21.69
N ARG A 175 -0.30 1.75 21.96
CA ARG A 175 -1.35 1.51 22.97
C ARG A 175 -2.28 0.37 22.55
N ILE A 176 -2.60 0.29 21.25
CA ILE A 176 -3.48 -0.75 20.70
C ILE A 176 -2.72 -2.07 20.66
N ALA A 177 -1.49 -2.11 20.17
CA ALA A 177 -0.67 -3.32 20.18
C ALA A 177 -0.55 -3.92 21.59
N ARG A 178 -0.29 -3.06 22.60
CA ARG A 178 -0.22 -3.49 24.01
C ARG A 178 -1.57 -4.01 24.52
N ALA A 179 -2.68 -3.33 24.23
CA ALA A 179 -4.02 -3.76 24.64
C ALA A 179 -4.41 -5.10 24.00
N LEU A 180 -3.92 -5.38 22.81
CA LEU A 180 -4.12 -6.63 22.08
C LEU A 180 -3.11 -7.74 22.47
N GLY A 181 -2.18 -7.47 23.40
CA GLY A 181 -1.16 -8.44 23.83
C GLY A 181 -0.10 -8.74 22.78
N LEU A 182 0.13 -7.81 21.86
CA LEU A 182 1.19 -7.88 20.84
C LEU A 182 2.44 -7.10 21.27
N PRO A 183 3.62 -7.42 20.72
CA PRO A 183 4.83 -6.61 20.89
C PRO A 183 4.61 -5.15 20.43
N GLU A 184 5.39 -4.20 20.99
CA GLU A 184 5.19 -2.77 20.75
C GLU A 184 5.32 -2.33 19.28
N ARG A 185 6.08 -3.08 18.47
CA ARG A 185 6.31 -2.79 17.05
C ARG A 185 5.63 -3.82 16.15
N ALA A 186 4.39 -4.15 16.47
CA ALA A 186 3.59 -4.97 15.59
C ALA A 186 3.22 -4.20 14.32
N CYS A 187 3.49 -4.79 13.17
CA CYS A 187 3.08 -4.27 11.87
C CYS A 187 1.86 -5.02 11.36
N ALA A 188 1.02 -4.34 10.62
CA ALA A 188 -0.16 -4.93 10.03
C ALA A 188 -0.40 -4.41 8.61
N VAL A 189 -1.20 -5.16 7.88
CA VAL A 189 -1.72 -4.82 6.55
C VAL A 189 -3.18 -5.22 6.51
N GLU A 190 -4.03 -4.36 5.97
CA GLU A 190 -5.38 -4.74 5.54
C GLU A 190 -5.72 -4.01 4.26
N ILE A 191 -6.03 -4.75 3.22
CA ILE A 191 -6.41 -4.23 1.90
C ILE A 191 -7.64 -4.95 1.36
N ASP A 192 -8.49 -4.18 0.69
CA ASP A 192 -9.62 -4.67 -0.09
C ASP A 192 -9.07 -5.32 -1.37
N LEU A 193 -9.09 -6.64 -1.40
CA LEU A 193 -8.56 -7.41 -2.52
C LEU A 193 -9.46 -7.33 -3.75
N GLU A 194 -10.78 -7.22 -3.57
CA GLU A 194 -11.70 -7.10 -4.69
C GLU A 194 -11.46 -5.84 -5.50
N THR A 195 -11.26 -4.70 -4.83
CA THR A 195 -10.89 -3.43 -5.49
C THR A 195 -9.62 -3.58 -6.34
N LEU A 196 -8.62 -4.35 -5.87
CA LEU A 196 -7.41 -4.62 -6.67
C LEU A 196 -7.67 -5.59 -7.84
N LEU A 197 -8.50 -6.60 -7.64
CA LEU A 197 -8.86 -7.56 -8.69
C LEU A 197 -9.69 -6.89 -9.79
N GLU A 198 -10.65 -6.04 -9.44
CA GLU A 198 -11.41 -5.23 -10.40
C GLU A 198 -10.48 -4.31 -11.21
N ALA A 199 -9.50 -3.69 -10.55
CA ALA A 199 -8.50 -2.87 -11.25
C ALA A 199 -7.62 -3.70 -12.19
N ALA A 200 -7.24 -4.92 -11.79
CA ALA A 200 -6.49 -5.85 -12.63
C ALA A 200 -7.30 -6.30 -13.85
N GLU A 201 -8.58 -6.62 -13.66
CA GLU A 201 -9.49 -7.01 -14.74
C GLU A 201 -9.72 -5.85 -15.71
N ALA A 202 -9.93 -4.62 -15.19
CA ALA A 202 -10.08 -3.42 -16.01
C ALA A 202 -8.83 -3.07 -16.82
N ALA A 203 -7.62 -3.41 -16.31
CA ALA A 203 -6.37 -3.25 -17.05
C ALA A 203 -6.22 -4.23 -18.22
N GLY A 204 -7.01 -5.29 -18.23
CA GLY A 204 -7.02 -6.31 -19.29
C GLY A 204 -5.80 -7.23 -19.27
N VAL A 205 -5.62 -7.95 -20.39
CA VAL A 205 -4.51 -8.91 -20.52
C VAL A 205 -3.17 -8.19 -20.56
N LEU A 206 -2.23 -8.65 -19.74
CA LEU A 206 -0.87 -8.12 -19.72
C LEU A 206 -0.23 -8.19 -21.12
N GLN A 207 0.05 -7.03 -21.69
CA GLN A 207 0.74 -6.93 -22.98
C GLN A 207 2.25 -6.88 -22.75
N VAL A 208 2.97 -7.82 -23.33
CA VAL A 208 4.43 -7.83 -23.31
C VAL A 208 4.94 -6.64 -24.11
N ARG A 209 5.73 -5.79 -23.47
CA ARG A 209 6.42 -4.70 -24.17
C ARG A 209 7.51 -5.26 -25.06
N ALA A 210 7.65 -4.71 -26.29
CA ALA A 210 8.74 -5.07 -27.16
C ALA A 210 10.08 -4.83 -26.44
N VAL A 211 10.93 -5.85 -26.42
CA VAL A 211 12.27 -5.74 -25.84
C VAL A 211 13.13 -4.93 -26.82
N SER A 212 13.65 -3.78 -26.38
CA SER A 212 14.56 -2.98 -27.19
C SER A 212 15.89 -3.69 -27.32
N THR A 213 16.41 -3.75 -28.54
CA THR A 213 17.76 -4.27 -28.87
C THR A 213 18.87 -3.22 -28.68
N PHE A 214 18.50 -1.97 -28.43
CA PHE A 214 19.46 -0.89 -28.22
C PHE A 214 19.98 -0.87 -26.78
N PRO A 215 21.28 -0.57 -26.54
CA PRO A 215 21.85 -0.50 -25.20
C PRO A 215 21.22 0.65 -24.40
N ALA A 216 21.03 0.44 -23.10
CA ALA A 216 20.59 1.48 -22.18
C ALA A 216 21.76 2.36 -21.75
N GLY A 217 21.53 3.67 -21.71
CA GLY A 217 22.39 4.61 -20.99
C GLY A 217 22.12 4.53 -19.49
N LYS A 218 23.17 4.72 -18.68
CA LYS A 218 23.08 4.79 -17.21
C LYS A 218 23.55 6.15 -16.75
N GLU A 219 22.78 6.75 -15.84
CA GLU A 219 23.10 8.02 -15.19
C GLU A 219 22.77 7.92 -13.72
N ASP A 220 23.69 8.35 -12.86
CA ASP A 220 23.44 8.47 -11.43
C ASP A 220 23.29 9.95 -11.06
N ILE A 221 22.27 10.26 -10.27
CA ILE A 221 21.94 11.61 -9.84
C ILE A 221 21.72 11.62 -8.33
N ALA A 222 22.48 12.42 -7.62
CA ALA A 222 22.27 12.67 -6.20
C ALA A 222 21.66 14.08 -5.99
N LEU A 223 20.50 14.13 -5.35
CA LEU A 223 19.74 15.34 -5.10
C LEU A 223 19.64 15.61 -3.61
N VAL A 224 20.04 16.80 -3.19
CA VAL A 224 19.87 17.27 -1.81
C VAL A 224 18.50 17.95 -1.70
N VAL A 225 17.70 17.47 -0.76
CA VAL A 225 16.33 17.96 -0.52
C VAL A 225 16.09 18.17 0.97
N ASP A 226 15.01 18.89 1.30
CA ASP A 226 14.52 18.99 2.68
C ASP A 226 14.15 17.61 3.23
N GLU A 227 14.30 17.40 4.54
CA GLU A 227 13.99 16.10 5.19
C GLU A 227 12.53 15.68 5.01
N SER A 228 11.60 16.63 4.88
CA SER A 228 10.18 16.38 4.66
C SER A 228 9.85 15.83 3.25
N VAL A 229 10.73 16.07 2.27
CA VAL A 229 10.54 15.60 0.89
C VAL A 229 10.71 14.09 0.82
N THR A 230 9.69 13.37 0.35
CA THR A 230 9.75 11.91 0.22
C THR A 230 10.58 11.47 -0.98
N ALA A 231 11.21 10.29 -0.88
CA ALA A 231 11.91 9.70 -2.02
C ALA A 231 10.98 9.46 -3.22
N ALA A 232 9.72 9.09 -2.96
CA ALA A 232 8.70 8.91 -3.99
C ALA A 232 8.40 10.21 -4.75
N ALA A 233 8.36 11.36 -4.07
CA ALA A 233 8.16 12.65 -4.73
C ALA A 233 9.34 13.00 -5.65
N VAL A 234 10.57 12.71 -5.22
CA VAL A 234 11.77 12.91 -6.05
C VAL A 234 11.76 11.97 -7.25
N GLU A 235 11.45 10.68 -7.04
CA GLU A 235 11.35 9.69 -8.13
C GLU A 235 10.31 10.09 -9.17
N ALA A 236 9.14 10.56 -8.75
CA ALA A 236 8.08 11.02 -9.65
C ALA A 236 8.54 12.18 -10.53
N VAL A 237 9.25 13.16 -9.95
CA VAL A 237 9.83 14.29 -10.68
C VAL A 237 10.91 13.83 -11.67
N ILE A 238 11.75 12.88 -11.29
CA ILE A 238 12.78 12.29 -12.17
C ILE A 238 12.11 11.60 -13.36
N ARG A 239 11.11 10.74 -13.12
CA ARG A 239 10.37 10.02 -14.16
C ARG A 239 9.67 10.98 -15.12
N GLU A 240 9.00 12.02 -14.59
CA GLU A 240 8.36 13.06 -15.41
C GLU A 240 9.38 13.79 -16.29
N ALA A 241 10.53 14.19 -15.76
CA ALA A 241 11.54 14.93 -16.49
C ALA A 241 12.29 14.09 -17.53
N ALA A 242 12.50 12.79 -17.26
CA ALA A 242 13.11 11.86 -18.19
C ALA A 242 12.12 11.40 -19.28
N GLY A 243 10.81 11.39 -18.98
CA GLY A 243 9.75 11.02 -19.91
C GLY A 243 9.86 9.57 -20.39
N GLU A 244 9.54 9.32 -21.66
CA GLU A 244 9.56 7.99 -22.27
C GLU A 244 10.96 7.31 -22.29
N LEU A 245 12.01 8.08 -22.09
CA LEU A 245 13.36 7.54 -22.02
C LEU A 245 13.64 6.81 -20.69
N ALA A 246 12.87 7.06 -19.62
CA ALA A 246 13.04 6.41 -18.33
C ALA A 246 12.58 4.95 -18.38
N GLU A 247 13.51 4.01 -18.58
CA GLU A 247 13.24 2.59 -18.48
C GLU A 247 13.13 2.17 -17.00
N ASP A 248 14.06 2.63 -16.16
CA ASP A 248 14.06 2.39 -14.72
C ASP A 248 14.63 3.59 -13.95
N VAL A 249 14.12 3.83 -12.75
CA VAL A 249 14.60 4.83 -11.80
C VAL A 249 14.62 4.18 -10.44
N ARG A 250 15.79 4.06 -9.82
CA ARG A 250 15.99 3.34 -8.58
C ARG A 250 16.74 4.18 -7.56
N LEU A 251 16.15 4.38 -6.38
CA LEU A 251 16.87 4.91 -5.23
C LEU A 251 17.87 3.85 -4.74
N PHE A 252 19.15 4.21 -4.58
CA PHE A 252 20.17 3.29 -4.09
C PHE A 252 20.91 3.79 -2.85
N ASP A 253 20.86 5.11 -2.55
CA ASP A 253 21.45 5.65 -1.35
C ASP A 253 20.64 6.80 -0.76
N VAL A 254 20.63 6.88 0.58
CA VAL A 254 20.04 7.96 1.37
C VAL A 254 21.07 8.42 2.39
N PHE A 255 21.66 9.57 2.15
CA PHE A 255 22.71 10.11 2.99
C PHE A 255 22.20 11.28 3.83
N ARG A 256 22.58 11.29 5.10
CA ARG A 256 22.39 12.39 6.05
C ARG A 256 23.72 12.72 6.70
N GLY A 257 24.10 13.99 6.72
CA GLY A 257 25.37 14.38 7.32
C GLY A 257 25.49 15.89 7.45
N PRO A 258 26.37 16.36 8.34
CA PRO A 258 26.53 17.79 8.65
C PRO A 258 26.85 18.65 7.42
N GLN A 259 27.50 18.07 6.41
CA GLN A 259 27.85 18.76 5.17
C GLN A 259 26.64 19.12 4.27
N LEU A 260 25.47 18.58 4.54
CA LEU A 260 24.23 18.90 3.79
C LEU A 260 23.46 20.08 4.42
N GLY A 261 23.83 20.47 5.64
CA GLY A 261 23.04 21.37 6.48
C GLY A 261 21.98 20.64 7.30
N GLU A 262 21.49 21.31 8.33
CA GLU A 262 20.47 20.78 9.22
C GLU A 262 19.11 20.66 8.49
N GLY A 263 18.37 19.58 8.75
CA GLY A 263 17.07 19.34 8.14
C GLY A 263 17.11 18.93 6.66
N ARG A 264 18.26 18.51 6.13
CA ARG A 264 18.44 18.11 4.73
C ARG A 264 18.97 16.69 4.59
N LYS A 265 18.60 16.04 3.50
CA LYS A 265 19.09 14.72 3.09
C LYS A 265 19.46 14.70 1.62
N SER A 266 20.39 13.82 1.25
CA SER A 266 20.73 13.51 -0.15
C SER A 266 20.10 12.18 -0.54
N LEU A 267 19.41 12.18 -1.66
CA LEU A 267 18.80 10.99 -2.26
C LEU A 267 19.53 10.71 -3.58
N ALA A 268 20.15 9.52 -3.68
CA ALA A 268 20.88 9.11 -4.88
C ALA A 268 20.06 8.10 -5.69
N PHE A 269 19.80 8.45 -6.94
CA PHE A 269 19.04 7.64 -7.87
C PHE A 269 19.90 7.19 -9.03
N SER A 270 19.79 5.92 -9.40
CA SER A 270 20.30 5.37 -10.63
C SER A 270 19.19 5.35 -11.68
N LEU A 271 19.47 5.99 -12.81
CA LEU A 271 18.56 6.11 -13.94
C LEU A 271 19.04 5.19 -15.06
N ARG A 272 18.14 4.34 -15.53
CA ARG A 272 18.33 3.55 -16.75
C ARG A 272 17.48 4.17 -17.84
N LEU A 273 18.17 4.71 -18.87
CA LEU A 273 17.55 5.46 -19.94
C LEU A 273 17.68 4.69 -21.27
N ARG A 274 16.60 4.56 -22.02
CA ARG A 274 16.61 3.85 -23.30
C ARG A 274 15.65 4.48 -24.29
N ALA A 275 16.11 4.66 -25.52
CA ALA A 275 15.23 4.98 -26.64
C ALA A 275 14.71 3.69 -27.28
N LYS A 276 13.53 3.77 -27.90
CA LYS A 276 12.87 2.63 -28.57
C LYS A 276 13.53 2.28 -29.91
N ASP A 277 14.14 3.25 -30.58
CA ASP A 277 14.53 3.26 -31.96
C ASP A 277 16.02 3.50 -32.22
N ARG A 278 16.83 3.83 -31.21
CA ARG A 278 18.25 4.13 -31.33
C ARG A 278 19.03 4.00 -30.02
N THR A 279 20.33 4.01 -30.12
CA THR A 279 21.23 4.20 -28.97
C THR A 279 21.28 5.67 -28.60
N LEU A 280 21.12 5.99 -27.29
CA LEU A 280 21.25 7.35 -26.78
C LEU A 280 22.70 7.82 -26.84
N THR A 281 22.91 9.05 -27.28
CA THR A 281 24.21 9.72 -27.26
C THR A 281 24.54 10.29 -25.88
N ALA A 282 25.80 10.60 -25.62
CA ALA A 282 26.24 11.24 -24.39
C ALA A 282 25.54 12.61 -24.18
N ASP A 283 25.34 13.38 -25.26
CA ASP A 283 24.65 14.67 -25.19
C ASP A 283 23.18 14.54 -24.83
N GLU A 284 22.50 13.50 -25.33
CA GLU A 284 21.10 13.21 -24.97
C GLU A 284 20.97 12.83 -23.50
N LEU A 285 21.90 12.01 -22.98
CA LEU A 285 21.95 11.64 -21.56
C LEU A 285 22.20 12.87 -20.68
N ALA A 286 23.18 13.69 -21.04
CA ALA A 286 23.44 14.96 -20.35
C ALA A 286 22.24 15.92 -20.42
N GLY A 287 21.49 15.92 -21.54
CA GLY A 287 20.26 16.66 -21.71
C GLY A 287 19.16 16.19 -20.74
N VAL A 288 18.99 14.88 -20.56
CA VAL A 288 18.06 14.32 -19.56
C VAL A 288 18.46 14.76 -18.15
N ARG A 289 19.74 14.60 -17.79
CA ARG A 289 20.26 15.03 -16.48
C ARG A 289 19.96 16.49 -16.19
N LYS A 290 20.21 17.38 -17.16
CA LYS A 290 19.91 18.83 -17.01
C LYS A 290 18.43 19.09 -16.78
N ARG A 291 17.52 18.40 -17.51
CA ARG A 291 16.08 18.53 -17.32
C ARG A 291 15.64 18.05 -15.93
N VAL A 292 16.16 16.90 -15.49
CA VAL A 292 15.87 16.34 -14.15
C VAL A 292 16.28 17.32 -13.07
N VAL A 293 17.51 17.80 -13.08
CA VAL A 293 18.02 18.76 -12.09
C VAL A 293 17.17 20.04 -12.08
N LYS A 294 16.89 20.61 -13.25
CA LYS A 294 16.07 21.83 -13.36
C LYS A 294 14.65 21.61 -12.84
N ARG A 295 14.02 20.47 -13.16
CA ARG A 295 12.67 20.15 -12.73
C ARG A 295 12.59 19.89 -11.23
N ALA A 296 13.56 19.15 -10.68
CA ALA A 296 13.66 18.86 -9.26
C ALA A 296 13.91 20.14 -8.43
N ALA A 297 14.77 21.05 -8.90
CA ALA A 297 14.98 22.35 -8.26
C ALA A 297 13.68 23.17 -8.23
N LYS A 298 12.93 23.20 -9.34
CA LYS A 298 11.67 23.97 -9.43
C LYS A 298 10.55 23.38 -8.58
N ALA A 299 10.41 22.04 -8.56
CA ALA A 299 9.28 21.39 -7.93
C ALA A 299 9.49 21.12 -6.43
N LEU A 300 10.73 20.86 -6.02
CA LEU A 300 11.06 20.35 -4.68
C LEU A 300 12.15 21.18 -3.97
N GLY A 301 12.65 22.27 -4.57
CA GLY A 301 13.79 23.02 -4.03
C GLY A 301 15.07 22.17 -3.98
N ALA A 302 15.16 21.12 -4.81
CA ALA A 302 16.30 20.20 -4.79
C ALA A 302 17.55 20.83 -5.39
N GLU A 303 18.72 20.48 -4.82
CA GLU A 303 20.03 20.86 -5.33
C GLU A 303 20.81 19.62 -5.77
N LEU A 304 21.55 19.74 -6.88
CA LEU A 304 22.44 18.65 -7.30
C LEU A 304 23.61 18.56 -6.31
N ARG A 305 23.83 17.37 -5.76
CA ARG A 305 25.02 17.12 -4.95
C ARG A 305 26.23 16.97 -5.89
N ALA A 306 27.26 17.77 -5.62
CA ALA A 306 28.54 17.72 -6.35
C ALA A 306 29.33 16.46 -5.99
#